data_d2f59946258fc5ef40981cf7b610988c
#
_entry.id   d2f59946258fc5ef40981cf7b610988c
#
_cell.length_a   1.000
_cell.length_b   1.000
_cell.length_c   1.000
_cell.angle_alpha   90.00
_cell.angle_beta   90.00
_cell.angle_gamma   90.00
#
_symmetry.space_group_name_H-M   'P 1'
#
loop_
_entity.id
_entity.type
_entity.pdbx_description
1 polymer ?
#
loop_
_entity_poly.entity_id
_entity_poly.type
_entity_poly.pdbx_seq_one_letter_code
_entity_poly.pdbx_strand_id
1 'polypeptide(L)'
;MPYRLEPARDRKLFRLVKKAEAIRLAKGRSLYAPGDAAREVFIVRGGFVRLVLPGMAPGRSERTVGVALPWELFGEEAFTEGHRRYGAIGGSTCMIYPLPKGGVLTGLKTAKSSLDAYLEGVERELHRLRHAQGGSRGPNASQRLAEVLLDLGERCGEPEGRAVHFTQKLTHQVLADLAGSHRATVTTLLNDWLYDGVLGTTGDGCLSLRKPRDLWALAGYHAAPEEAAARP
;
A
#
# COMPACT_ATOMS: atom_id res chain seq x y z
N MET A 1 -6.71 -3.53 1.06
CA MET A 1 -5.34 -3.60 0.83
C MET A 1 -4.88 -4.86 0.21
N PRO A 2 -3.85 -4.65 -0.54
CA PRO A 2 -3.45 -5.65 -1.47
C PRO A 2 -2.94 -6.91 -0.78
N TYR A 3 -3.34 -8.02 -1.35
CA TYR A 3 -2.81 -9.31 -1.05
C TYR A 3 -1.36 -9.39 -1.51
N ARG A 4 -0.42 -9.63 -0.60
CA ARG A 4 0.99 -9.81 -0.92
C ARG A 4 1.30 -11.27 -1.18
N LEU A 5 1.89 -11.55 -2.35
CA LEU A 5 2.34 -12.89 -2.70
C LEU A 5 3.56 -13.32 -1.89
N GLU A 6 3.51 -14.55 -1.39
CA GLU A 6 4.64 -15.21 -0.74
C GLU A 6 5.01 -16.51 -1.47
N PRO A 7 6.31 -16.73 -1.79
CA PRO A 7 6.74 -17.87 -2.60
C PRO A 7 6.33 -19.23 -2.04
N ALA A 8 6.42 -19.41 -0.73
CA ALA A 8 6.10 -20.67 -0.07
C ALA A 8 4.59 -20.98 -0.10
N ARG A 9 3.76 -19.95 0.18
CA ARG A 9 2.30 -20.06 0.23
C ARG A 9 1.68 -20.10 -1.17
N ASP A 10 2.13 -19.22 -2.07
CA ASP A 10 1.43 -18.90 -3.32
C ASP A 10 2.08 -19.51 -4.56
N ARG A 11 2.56 -20.75 -4.45
CA ARG A 11 3.31 -21.44 -5.53
C ARG A 11 2.62 -21.41 -6.90
N LYS A 12 1.28 -21.51 -6.94
CA LYS A 12 0.52 -21.48 -8.21
C LYS A 12 0.49 -20.08 -8.81
N LEU A 13 0.30 -19.05 -7.97
CA LEU A 13 0.35 -17.67 -8.40
C LEU A 13 1.75 -17.29 -8.90
N PHE A 14 2.80 -17.72 -8.21
CA PHE A 14 4.17 -17.53 -8.69
C PHE A 14 4.46 -18.18 -10.04
N ARG A 15 3.83 -19.33 -10.35
CA ARG A 15 3.94 -19.95 -11.69
C ARG A 15 3.27 -19.09 -12.76
N LEU A 16 2.15 -18.41 -12.46
CA LEU A 16 1.53 -17.46 -13.38
C LEU A 16 2.43 -16.25 -13.59
N VAL A 17 2.97 -15.67 -12.53
CA VAL A 17 3.92 -14.54 -12.58
C VAL A 17 5.13 -14.89 -13.46
N LYS A 18 5.72 -16.08 -13.29
CA LYS A 18 6.87 -16.54 -14.10
C LYS A 18 6.57 -16.68 -15.59
N LYS A 19 5.29 -16.88 -15.97
CA LYS A 19 4.85 -17.02 -17.36
C LYS A 19 4.35 -15.70 -17.96
N ALA A 20 4.10 -14.69 -17.13
CA ALA A 20 3.59 -13.41 -17.59
C ALA A 20 4.73 -12.54 -18.13
N GLU A 21 4.46 -11.82 -19.20
CA GLU A 21 5.36 -10.80 -19.71
C GLU A 21 5.22 -9.53 -18.86
N ALA A 22 6.35 -9.00 -18.40
CA ALA A 22 6.37 -7.84 -17.54
C ALA A 22 6.13 -6.55 -18.34
N ILE A 23 5.26 -5.69 -17.84
CA ILE A 23 5.03 -4.34 -18.34
C ILE A 23 5.91 -3.37 -17.55
N ARG A 24 6.73 -2.57 -18.24
CA ARG A 24 7.43 -1.44 -17.64
C ARG A 24 6.55 -0.19 -17.70
N LEU A 25 6.15 0.31 -16.53
CA LEU A 25 5.34 1.53 -16.39
C LEU A 25 6.22 2.65 -15.83
N ALA A 26 6.39 3.73 -16.61
CA ALA A 26 7.15 4.89 -16.14
C ALA A 26 6.37 5.67 -15.06
N LYS A 27 7.10 6.40 -14.20
CA LYS A 27 6.49 7.29 -13.20
C LYS A 27 5.52 8.27 -13.84
N GLY A 28 4.33 8.41 -13.27
CA GLY A 28 3.27 9.32 -13.73
C GLY A 28 2.48 8.81 -14.96
N ARG A 29 2.85 7.66 -15.54
CA ARG A 29 2.09 7.07 -16.66
C ARG A 29 0.93 6.22 -16.12
N SER A 30 -0.21 6.30 -16.79
CA SER A 30 -1.39 5.50 -16.48
C SER A 30 -1.25 4.10 -17.07
N LEU A 31 -1.60 3.10 -16.26
CA LEU A 31 -1.77 1.70 -16.68
C LEU A 31 -3.20 1.48 -17.20
N TYR A 32 -4.17 2.00 -16.48
CA TYR A 32 -5.58 2.02 -16.84
C TYR A 32 -6.30 3.19 -16.14
N ALA A 33 -7.45 3.57 -16.68
CA ALA A 33 -8.31 4.62 -16.16
C ALA A 33 -9.62 4.06 -15.55
N PRO A 34 -10.33 4.83 -14.71
CA PRO A 34 -11.68 4.47 -14.28
C PRO A 34 -12.60 4.29 -15.49
N GLY A 35 -13.42 3.24 -15.48
CA GLY A 35 -14.31 2.87 -16.58
C GLY A 35 -13.72 1.90 -17.61
N ASP A 36 -12.40 1.72 -17.64
CA ASP A 36 -11.77 0.74 -18.53
C ASP A 36 -12.22 -0.70 -18.18
N ALA A 37 -12.22 -1.58 -19.18
CA ALA A 37 -12.56 -2.98 -18.98
C ALA A 37 -11.53 -3.67 -18.04
N ALA A 38 -12.02 -4.27 -16.97
CA ALA A 38 -11.21 -5.00 -15.98
C ALA A 38 -11.11 -6.49 -16.34
N ARG A 39 -10.16 -6.85 -17.17
CA ARG A 39 -9.95 -8.24 -17.62
C ARG A 39 -8.86 -8.97 -16.88
N GLU A 40 -7.90 -8.22 -16.31
CA GLU A 40 -6.70 -8.70 -15.67
C GLU A 40 -6.57 -8.15 -14.26
N VAL A 41 -5.87 -8.86 -13.43
CA VAL A 41 -5.30 -8.38 -12.17
C VAL A 41 -3.80 -8.24 -12.33
N PHE A 42 -3.15 -7.49 -11.47
CA PHE A 42 -1.76 -7.13 -11.63
C PHE A 42 -0.97 -7.43 -10.35
N ILE A 43 0.32 -7.77 -10.52
CA ILE A 43 1.30 -7.88 -9.43
C ILE A 43 2.40 -6.87 -9.69
N VAL A 44 2.74 -6.07 -8.68
CA VAL A 44 3.93 -5.21 -8.73
C VAL A 44 5.17 -6.07 -8.46
N ARG A 45 6.17 -6.00 -9.34
CA ARG A 45 7.47 -6.65 -9.13
C ARG A 45 8.49 -5.73 -8.49
N GLY A 46 8.47 -4.45 -8.88
CA GLY A 46 9.37 -3.42 -8.38
C GLY A 46 8.79 -2.04 -8.62
N GLY A 47 9.22 -1.06 -7.85
CA GLY A 47 8.56 0.24 -7.79
C GLY A 47 7.23 0.16 -7.05
N PHE A 48 6.35 1.14 -7.24
CA PHE A 48 4.99 1.12 -6.68
C PHE A 48 3.99 1.80 -7.61
N VAL A 49 2.74 1.37 -7.53
CA VAL A 49 1.60 1.92 -8.28
C VAL A 49 0.70 2.70 -7.33
N ARG A 50 0.22 3.86 -7.76
CA ARG A 50 -0.81 4.64 -7.07
C ARG A 50 -2.17 4.25 -7.65
N LEU A 51 -3.11 3.91 -6.78
CA LEU A 51 -4.53 3.78 -7.12
C LEU A 51 -5.17 5.14 -6.90
N VAL A 52 -5.82 5.69 -7.92
CA VAL A 52 -6.27 7.08 -7.92
C VAL A 52 -7.75 7.22 -8.28
N LEU A 53 -8.42 8.16 -7.63
CA LEU A 53 -9.70 8.69 -8.07
C LEU A 53 -9.48 10.02 -8.80
N PRO A 54 -10.18 10.25 -9.92
CA PRO A 54 -10.16 11.55 -10.58
C PRO A 54 -10.69 12.64 -9.65
N GLY A 55 -10.19 13.84 -9.77
CA GLY A 55 -10.74 14.99 -9.06
C GLY A 55 -12.21 15.23 -9.46
N MET A 56 -13.08 15.43 -8.46
CA MET A 56 -14.52 15.58 -8.69
C MET A 56 -14.92 16.94 -9.33
N ALA A 57 -13.98 17.84 -9.55
CA ALA A 57 -14.22 19.14 -10.20
C ALA A 57 -13.17 19.39 -11.29
N PRO A 58 -13.55 20.14 -12.36
CA PRO A 58 -12.60 20.54 -13.40
C PRO A 58 -11.35 21.21 -12.79
N GLY A 59 -10.16 20.79 -13.23
CA GLY A 59 -8.89 21.34 -12.74
C GLY A 59 -8.40 20.81 -11.39
N ARG A 60 -9.15 19.94 -10.68
CA ARG A 60 -8.64 19.26 -9.50
C ARG A 60 -7.80 18.05 -9.91
N SER A 61 -6.64 17.95 -9.26
CA SER A 61 -5.75 16.81 -9.41
C SER A 61 -6.40 15.51 -8.87
N GLU A 62 -6.02 14.39 -9.42
CA GLU A 62 -6.35 13.08 -8.91
C GLU A 62 -5.92 12.91 -7.44
N ARG A 63 -6.67 12.13 -6.67
CA ARG A 63 -6.35 11.78 -5.29
C ARG A 63 -5.91 10.32 -5.21
N THR A 64 -4.80 10.05 -4.56
CA THR A 64 -4.37 8.69 -4.25
C THR A 64 -5.28 8.10 -3.16
N VAL A 65 -5.91 6.97 -3.45
CA VAL A 65 -6.77 6.24 -2.49
C VAL A 65 -6.11 4.97 -1.98
N GLY A 66 -5.02 4.55 -2.62
CA GLY A 66 -4.24 3.39 -2.22
C GLY A 66 -2.93 3.32 -2.98
N VAL A 67 -2.05 2.46 -2.52
CA VAL A 67 -0.80 2.11 -3.21
C VAL A 67 -0.66 0.60 -3.29
N ALA A 68 -0.19 0.11 -4.44
CA ALA A 68 0.26 -1.26 -4.59
C ALA A 68 1.79 -1.29 -4.58
N LEU A 69 2.35 -2.07 -3.66
CA LEU A 69 3.77 -2.20 -3.37
C LEU A 69 4.33 -3.50 -3.97
N PRO A 70 5.65 -3.74 -3.94
CA PRO A 70 6.24 -4.96 -4.49
C PRO A 70 5.60 -6.24 -3.94
N TRP A 71 5.26 -7.14 -4.86
CA TRP A 71 4.58 -8.42 -4.64
C TRP A 71 3.11 -8.31 -4.20
N GLU A 72 2.53 -7.12 -4.24
CA GLU A 72 1.11 -6.94 -3.98
C GLU A 72 0.28 -7.04 -5.26
N LEU A 73 -0.90 -7.65 -5.10
CA LEU A 73 -1.92 -7.78 -6.13
C LEU A 73 -2.81 -6.52 -6.12
N PHE A 74 -3.18 -6.03 -7.29
CA PHE A 74 -4.14 -4.93 -7.44
C PHE A 74 -4.99 -5.11 -8.71
N GLY A 75 -6.06 -4.35 -8.82
CA GLY A 75 -6.99 -4.44 -9.94
C GLY A 75 -8.03 -5.53 -9.73
N GLU A 76 -8.42 -5.79 -8.48
CA GLU A 76 -9.36 -6.82 -8.02
C GLU A 76 -10.77 -6.64 -8.58
N GLU A 77 -11.11 -5.46 -9.11
CA GLU A 77 -12.38 -5.22 -9.81
C GLU A 77 -12.60 -6.19 -10.96
N ALA A 78 -11.51 -6.73 -11.53
CA ALA A 78 -11.59 -7.78 -12.52
C ALA A 78 -12.33 -9.04 -12.03
N PHE A 79 -12.35 -9.31 -10.71
CA PHE A 79 -13.03 -10.47 -10.14
C PHE A 79 -14.55 -10.31 -10.10
N THR A 80 -15.07 -9.09 -10.05
CA THR A 80 -16.48 -8.79 -9.77
C THR A 80 -17.17 -8.04 -10.91
N GLU A 81 -16.74 -6.83 -11.25
CA GLU A 81 -17.55 -5.87 -12.03
C GLU A 81 -17.20 -5.77 -13.51
N GLY A 82 -16.02 -6.19 -13.88
CA GLY A 82 -15.56 -6.10 -15.26
C GLY A 82 -15.15 -4.69 -15.72
N HIS A 83 -15.23 -3.67 -14.85
CA HIS A 83 -14.77 -2.30 -15.10
C HIS A 83 -13.90 -1.79 -13.95
N ARG A 84 -12.95 -0.89 -14.27
CA ARG A 84 -12.07 -0.27 -13.28
C ARG A 84 -12.82 0.83 -12.51
N ARG A 85 -12.81 0.75 -11.19
CA ARG A 85 -13.34 1.84 -10.32
C ARG A 85 -12.32 2.94 -10.10
N TYR A 86 -11.05 2.57 -10.07
CA TYR A 86 -9.91 3.46 -9.84
C TYR A 86 -9.02 3.48 -11.07
N GLY A 87 -8.28 4.58 -11.24
CA GLY A 87 -7.13 4.60 -12.14
C GLY A 87 -5.91 4.00 -11.47
N ALA A 88 -4.96 3.48 -12.26
CA ALA A 88 -3.67 3.01 -11.77
C ALA A 88 -2.55 3.76 -12.48
N ILE A 89 -1.68 4.40 -11.71
CA ILE A 89 -0.60 5.28 -12.20
C ILE A 89 0.72 4.88 -11.57
N GLY A 90 1.79 4.85 -12.33
CA GLY A 90 3.12 4.62 -11.80
C GLY A 90 3.50 5.68 -10.75
N GLY A 91 3.65 5.31 -9.50
CA GLY A 91 4.16 6.18 -8.43
C GLY A 91 5.68 6.37 -8.51
N SER A 92 6.37 5.34 -9.00
CA SER A 92 7.75 5.33 -9.46
C SER A 92 7.81 4.63 -10.82
N THR A 93 9.00 4.41 -11.39
CA THR A 93 9.14 3.45 -12.49
C THR A 93 8.89 2.05 -11.94
N CYS A 94 7.88 1.35 -12.50
CA CYS A 94 7.40 0.06 -12.02
C CYS A 94 7.64 -1.04 -13.04
N MET A 95 7.81 -2.26 -12.53
CA MET A 95 7.67 -3.50 -13.29
C MET A 95 6.42 -4.23 -12.79
N ILE A 96 5.50 -4.54 -13.69
CA ILE A 96 4.16 -5.03 -13.38
C ILE A 96 3.89 -6.29 -14.21
N TYR A 97 3.31 -7.32 -13.59
CA TYR A 97 2.87 -8.53 -14.27
C TYR A 97 1.34 -8.51 -14.41
N PRO A 98 0.80 -8.43 -15.64
CA PRO A 98 -0.62 -8.68 -15.89
C PRO A 98 -0.90 -10.18 -15.76
N LEU A 99 -1.94 -10.54 -15.02
CA LEU A 99 -2.34 -11.93 -14.80
C LEU A 99 -3.81 -12.12 -15.15
N PRO A 100 -4.15 -13.22 -15.84
CA PRO A 100 -5.54 -13.54 -16.17
C PRO A 100 -6.34 -13.82 -14.89
N LYS A 101 -7.48 -13.13 -14.72
CA LYS A 101 -8.33 -13.24 -13.51
C LYS A 101 -8.69 -14.68 -13.13
N GLY A 102 -9.01 -15.52 -14.11
CA GLY A 102 -9.38 -16.92 -13.89
C GLY A 102 -8.23 -17.74 -13.29
N GLY A 103 -7.00 -17.49 -13.75
CA GLY A 103 -5.80 -18.14 -13.22
C GLY A 103 -5.52 -17.75 -11.78
N VAL A 104 -5.68 -16.46 -11.46
CA VAL A 104 -5.49 -15.96 -10.09
C VAL A 104 -6.55 -16.49 -9.15
N LEU A 105 -7.84 -16.47 -9.53
CA LEU A 105 -8.93 -17.06 -8.73
C LEU A 105 -8.70 -18.55 -8.47
N THR A 106 -8.26 -19.29 -9.49
CA THR A 106 -7.90 -20.72 -9.33
C THR A 106 -6.72 -20.88 -8.36
N GLY A 107 -5.71 -20.01 -8.45
CA GLY A 107 -4.56 -19.99 -7.54
C GLY A 107 -4.96 -19.77 -6.09
N LEU A 108 -5.79 -18.77 -5.83
CA LEU A 108 -6.31 -18.45 -4.49
C LEU A 108 -7.16 -19.60 -3.91
N LYS A 109 -8.09 -20.14 -4.69
CA LYS A 109 -8.99 -21.23 -4.23
C LYS A 109 -8.28 -22.54 -3.94
N THR A 110 -7.12 -22.80 -4.55
CA THR A 110 -6.43 -24.09 -4.40
C THR A 110 -5.60 -24.22 -3.14
N ALA A 111 -5.27 -23.13 -2.49
CA ALA A 111 -4.57 -23.13 -1.21
C ALA A 111 -5.39 -22.32 -0.20
N LYS A 112 -5.91 -23.00 0.83
CA LYS A 112 -6.70 -22.34 1.87
C LYS A 112 -5.93 -21.14 2.45
N SER A 113 -4.64 -21.31 2.74
CA SER A 113 -3.77 -20.25 3.26
C SER A 113 -3.66 -19.03 2.34
N SER A 114 -3.73 -19.19 1.01
CA SER A 114 -3.72 -18.07 0.07
C SER A 114 -5.04 -17.29 0.10
N LEU A 115 -6.17 -18.01 0.21
CA LEU A 115 -7.48 -17.38 0.34
C LEU A 115 -7.63 -16.66 1.69
N ASP A 116 -7.23 -17.33 2.78
CA ASP A 116 -7.26 -16.75 4.12
C ASP A 116 -6.44 -15.45 4.17
N ALA A 117 -5.21 -15.44 3.66
CA ALA A 117 -4.37 -14.25 3.59
C ALA A 117 -4.96 -13.13 2.69
N TYR A 118 -5.67 -13.49 1.61
CA TYR A 118 -6.39 -12.51 0.81
C TYR A 118 -7.53 -11.86 1.60
N LEU A 119 -8.31 -12.66 2.32
CA LEU A 119 -9.40 -12.18 3.18
C LEU A 119 -8.88 -11.31 4.33
N GLU A 120 -7.79 -11.69 4.97
CA GLU A 120 -7.12 -10.86 5.98
C GLU A 120 -6.64 -9.52 5.43
N GLY A 121 -6.13 -9.50 4.18
CA GLY A 121 -5.76 -8.27 3.49
C GLY A 121 -6.97 -7.35 3.28
N VAL A 122 -8.11 -7.90 2.85
CA VAL A 122 -9.37 -7.15 2.67
C VAL A 122 -9.89 -6.65 4.02
N GLU A 123 -9.85 -7.46 5.07
CA GLU A 123 -10.29 -7.08 6.42
C GLU A 123 -9.47 -5.90 6.96
N ARG A 124 -8.13 -5.96 6.87
CA ARG A 124 -7.24 -4.86 7.26
C ARG A 124 -7.57 -3.56 6.52
N GLU A 125 -7.86 -3.62 5.21
CA GLU A 125 -8.24 -2.43 4.45
C GLU A 125 -9.58 -1.87 4.89
N LEU A 126 -10.57 -2.71 5.14
CA LEU A 126 -11.87 -2.29 5.68
C LEU A 126 -11.71 -1.63 7.06
N HIS A 127 -10.88 -2.21 7.92
CA HIS A 127 -10.57 -1.65 9.24
C HIS A 127 -9.95 -0.25 9.10
N ARG A 128 -8.92 -0.11 8.25
CA ARG A 128 -8.27 1.17 7.98
C ARG A 128 -9.24 2.24 7.47
N LEU A 129 -10.11 1.87 6.51
CA LEU A 129 -11.10 2.80 5.95
C LEU A 129 -12.13 3.24 6.99
N ARG A 130 -12.59 2.35 7.86
CA ARG A 130 -13.52 2.68 8.96
C ARG A 130 -12.88 3.62 9.97
N HIS A 131 -11.63 3.38 10.34
CA HIS A 131 -10.88 4.27 11.23
C HIS A 131 -10.68 5.66 10.63
N ALA A 132 -10.39 5.78 9.33
CA ALA A 132 -10.22 7.06 8.65
C ALA A 132 -11.50 7.91 8.59
N GLN A 133 -12.70 7.30 8.75
CA GLN A 133 -14.00 7.98 8.66
C GLN A 133 -14.54 8.53 9.99
N GLY A 134 -13.80 8.45 11.09
CA GLY A 134 -14.26 8.71 12.46
C GLY A 134 -14.77 10.13 12.81
N GLY A 135 -15.01 11.01 11.84
CA GLY A 135 -15.61 12.35 12.05
C GLY A 135 -14.86 13.22 13.09
N SER A 136 -15.57 14.12 13.78
CA SER A 136 -14.97 15.01 14.81
C SER A 136 -14.50 14.30 16.09
N ARG A 137 -14.83 13.03 16.28
CA ARG A 137 -14.36 12.16 17.37
C ARG A 137 -13.39 11.08 16.90
N GLY A 138 -13.04 11.07 15.61
CA GLY A 138 -12.10 10.13 15.03
C GLY A 138 -10.63 10.57 15.20
N PRO A 139 -9.68 9.75 14.71
CA PRO A 139 -8.26 10.03 14.82
C PRO A 139 -7.90 11.37 14.16
N ASN A 140 -7.03 12.14 14.81
CA ASN A 140 -6.51 13.40 14.24
C ASN A 140 -5.50 13.12 13.10
N ALA A 141 -5.03 14.16 12.42
CA ALA A 141 -4.11 14.03 11.28
C ALA A 141 -2.80 13.32 11.65
N SER A 142 -2.28 13.55 12.87
CA SER A 142 -1.07 12.91 13.38
C SER A 142 -1.30 11.40 13.57
N GLN A 143 -2.41 11.03 14.20
CA GLN A 143 -2.77 9.63 14.40
C GLN A 143 -2.93 8.87 13.07
N ARG A 144 -3.69 9.44 12.12
CA ARG A 144 -3.88 8.82 10.81
C ARG A 144 -2.57 8.68 10.02
N LEU A 145 -1.69 9.69 10.10
CA LEU A 145 -0.37 9.60 9.45
C LEU A 145 0.50 8.54 10.10
N ALA A 146 0.49 8.43 11.42
CA ALA A 146 1.22 7.37 12.15
C ALA A 146 0.72 5.98 11.73
N GLU A 147 -0.61 5.76 11.66
CA GLU A 147 -1.21 4.51 11.16
C GLU A 147 -0.76 4.19 9.73
N VAL A 148 -0.78 5.18 8.83
CA VAL A 148 -0.31 4.99 7.44
C VAL A 148 1.16 4.60 7.39
N LEU A 149 2.01 5.22 8.20
CA LEU A 149 3.45 4.89 8.22
C LEU A 149 3.70 3.50 8.81
N LEU A 150 2.96 3.09 9.83
CA LEU A 150 3.04 1.73 10.40
C LEU A 150 2.60 0.67 9.38
N ASP A 151 1.43 0.86 8.72
CA ASP A 151 0.95 -0.03 7.64
C ASP A 151 1.98 -0.16 6.51
N LEU A 152 2.54 0.96 6.06
CA LEU A 152 3.56 0.97 5.01
C LEU A 152 4.85 0.30 5.48
N GLY A 153 5.24 0.47 6.74
CA GLY A 153 6.38 -0.21 7.35
C GLY A 153 6.25 -1.73 7.31
N GLU A 154 5.07 -2.26 7.64
CA GLU A 154 4.79 -3.69 7.56
C GLU A 154 4.81 -4.22 6.12
N ARG A 155 4.38 -3.42 5.15
CA ARG A 155 4.19 -3.82 3.76
C ARG A 155 5.44 -3.70 2.89
N CYS A 156 6.24 -2.67 3.08
CA CYS A 156 7.42 -2.40 2.27
C CYS A 156 8.66 -2.04 3.10
N GLY A 157 8.61 -2.25 4.41
CA GLY A 157 9.74 -2.01 5.28
C GLY A 157 10.67 -3.23 5.36
N GLU A 158 11.96 -2.95 5.45
CA GLU A 158 12.99 -3.93 5.77
C GLU A 158 13.48 -3.66 7.19
N PRO A 159 13.43 -4.65 8.11
CA PRO A 159 13.89 -4.46 9.47
C PRO A 159 15.42 -4.34 9.52
N GLU A 160 15.92 -3.36 10.27
CA GLU A 160 17.33 -3.21 10.62
C GLU A 160 17.45 -2.88 12.11
N GLY A 161 17.77 -3.88 12.92
CA GLY A 161 17.76 -3.77 14.36
C GLY A 161 16.35 -3.44 14.90
N ARG A 162 16.20 -2.24 15.47
CA ARG A 162 14.89 -1.74 15.96
C ARG A 162 14.18 -0.83 14.97
N ALA A 163 14.85 -0.46 13.89
CA ALA A 163 14.31 0.41 12.87
C ALA A 163 13.68 -0.41 11.72
N VAL A 164 12.81 0.25 10.95
CA VAL A 164 12.21 -0.30 9.73
C VAL A 164 12.47 0.68 8.60
N HIS A 165 13.22 0.29 7.57
CA HIS A 165 13.58 1.12 6.43
C HIS A 165 12.63 0.88 5.27
N PHE A 166 12.03 1.93 4.73
CA PHE A 166 11.16 1.81 3.57
C PHE A 166 11.98 1.51 2.32
N THR A 167 11.53 0.55 1.54
CA THR A 167 12.14 0.21 0.23
C THR A 167 11.60 1.07 -0.91
N GLN A 168 10.60 1.92 -0.64
CA GLN A 168 9.96 2.79 -1.61
C GLN A 168 9.96 4.24 -1.15
N LYS A 169 10.36 5.16 -2.04
CA LYS A 169 10.34 6.60 -1.78
C LYS A 169 8.93 7.16 -2.03
N LEU A 170 8.14 7.26 -0.97
CA LEU A 170 6.80 7.83 -1.02
C LEU A 170 6.86 9.36 -0.84
N THR A 171 6.10 10.08 -1.66
CA THR A 171 6.06 11.56 -1.56
C THR A 171 5.14 12.00 -0.44
N HIS A 172 5.36 13.20 0.12
CA HIS A 172 4.47 13.79 1.11
C HIS A 172 3.03 13.91 0.61
N GLN A 173 2.82 14.10 -0.70
CA GLN A 173 1.47 14.12 -1.27
C GLN A 173 0.80 12.75 -1.19
N VAL A 174 1.51 11.67 -1.53
CA VAL A 174 0.98 10.30 -1.41
C VAL A 174 0.62 9.99 0.05
N LEU A 175 1.51 10.32 1.00
CA LEU A 175 1.23 10.12 2.42
C LEU A 175 0.05 10.95 2.90
N ALA A 176 -0.09 12.18 2.42
CA ALA A 176 -1.21 13.07 2.75
C ALA A 176 -2.54 12.50 2.22
N ASP A 177 -2.55 12.05 0.97
CA ASP A 177 -3.73 11.44 0.36
C ASP A 177 -4.17 10.19 1.14
N LEU A 178 -3.23 9.31 1.50
CA LEU A 178 -3.50 8.09 2.27
C LEU A 178 -3.99 8.39 3.69
N ALA A 179 -3.43 9.42 4.35
CA ALA A 179 -3.83 9.85 5.68
C ALA A 179 -5.11 10.73 5.67
N GLY A 180 -5.69 11.02 4.50
CA GLY A 180 -6.84 11.92 4.39
C GLY A 180 -6.55 13.31 4.96
N SER A 181 -5.36 13.87 4.68
CA SER A 181 -4.89 15.14 5.24
C SER A 181 -4.32 16.06 4.15
N HIS A 182 -4.00 17.30 4.50
CA HIS A 182 -3.34 18.21 3.59
C HIS A 182 -1.82 17.97 3.57
N ARG A 183 -1.21 18.12 2.37
CA ARG A 183 0.24 17.97 2.20
C ARG A 183 1.06 18.83 3.17
N ALA A 184 0.63 20.07 3.40
CA ALA A 184 1.31 20.98 4.33
C ALA A 184 1.34 20.40 5.76
N THR A 185 0.20 19.91 6.26
CA THR A 185 0.09 19.28 7.59
C THR A 185 1.01 18.05 7.69
N VAL A 186 1.00 17.19 6.68
CA VAL A 186 1.87 16.00 6.66
C VAL A 186 3.34 16.39 6.60
N THR A 187 3.70 17.43 5.83
CA THR A 187 5.09 17.93 5.78
C THR A 187 5.56 18.41 7.16
N THR A 188 4.73 19.17 7.88
CA THR A 188 5.04 19.62 9.24
C THR A 188 5.24 18.44 10.18
N LEU A 189 4.27 17.51 10.25
CA LEU A 189 4.35 16.31 11.11
C LEU A 189 5.58 15.45 10.83
N LEU A 190 5.90 15.23 9.56
CA LEU A 190 7.10 14.46 9.19
C LEU A 190 8.38 15.16 9.63
N ASN A 191 8.47 16.48 9.48
CA ASN A 191 9.64 17.26 9.91
C ASN A 191 9.79 17.22 11.43
N ASP A 192 8.69 17.37 12.19
CA ASP A 192 8.70 17.27 13.65
C ASP A 192 9.20 15.88 14.09
N TRP A 193 8.66 14.81 13.49
CA TRP A 193 9.07 13.44 13.83
C TRP A 193 10.50 13.08 13.39
N LEU A 194 11.00 13.72 12.32
CA LEU A 194 12.41 13.63 11.93
C LEU A 194 13.30 14.33 12.95
N TYR A 195 12.90 15.54 13.42
CA TYR A 195 13.62 16.30 14.44
C TYR A 195 13.67 15.55 15.78
N ASP A 196 12.56 14.95 16.20
CA ASP A 196 12.44 14.16 17.44
C ASP A 196 13.12 12.79 17.33
N GLY A 197 13.62 12.43 16.16
CA GLY A 197 14.28 11.15 15.91
C GLY A 197 13.34 9.94 15.99
N VAL A 198 12.04 10.15 15.83
CA VAL A 198 11.03 9.07 15.66
C VAL A 198 11.16 8.48 14.26
N LEU A 199 11.35 9.36 13.27
CA LEU A 199 11.67 9.01 11.89
C LEU A 199 13.13 9.29 11.58
N GLY A 200 13.59 8.75 10.46
CA GLY A 200 14.86 9.05 9.83
C GLY A 200 14.75 8.96 8.32
N THR A 201 15.86 9.19 7.65
CA THR A 201 15.99 8.96 6.21
C THR A 201 17.19 8.07 5.96
N THR A 202 17.07 7.17 4.98
CA THR A 202 18.15 6.33 4.47
C THR A 202 19.00 7.11 3.46
N GLY A 203 20.16 6.60 3.08
CA GLY A 203 21.07 7.26 2.14
C GLY A 203 20.47 7.49 0.75
N ASP A 204 19.50 6.67 0.33
CA ASP A 204 18.71 6.81 -0.90
C ASP A 204 17.50 7.76 -0.77
N GLY A 205 17.29 8.32 0.43
CA GLY A 205 16.23 9.28 0.74
C GLY A 205 14.86 8.65 0.97
N CYS A 206 14.80 7.36 1.30
CA CYS A 206 13.59 6.73 1.79
C CYS A 206 13.37 7.03 3.28
N LEU A 207 12.13 6.95 3.75
CA LEU A 207 11.83 7.09 5.18
C LEU A 207 12.29 5.84 5.95
N SER A 208 12.62 6.08 7.22
CA SER A 208 12.95 5.04 8.18
C SER A 208 12.15 5.28 9.47
N LEU A 209 11.47 4.27 9.96
CA LEU A 209 10.82 4.26 11.26
C LEU A 209 11.89 3.88 12.30
N ARG A 210 12.50 4.86 12.95
CA ARG A 210 13.56 4.63 13.95
C ARG A 210 13.02 4.15 15.28
N LYS A 211 11.84 4.68 15.67
CA LYS A 211 11.14 4.32 16.91
C LYS A 211 9.70 3.90 16.60
N PRO A 212 9.47 2.69 16.04
CA PRO A 212 8.13 2.22 15.70
C PRO A 212 7.15 2.23 16.89
N ARG A 213 7.64 1.99 18.11
CA ARG A 213 6.82 2.04 19.34
C ARG A 213 6.25 3.42 19.62
N ASP A 214 7.01 4.48 19.36
CA ASP A 214 6.54 5.85 19.55
C ASP A 214 5.46 6.19 18.51
N LEU A 215 5.57 5.67 17.27
CA LEU A 215 4.52 5.78 16.26
C LEU A 215 3.25 5.03 16.65
N TRP A 216 3.35 3.86 17.31
CA TRP A 216 2.20 3.15 17.87
C TRP A 216 1.46 4.00 18.90
N ALA A 217 2.19 4.64 19.80
CA ALA A 217 1.60 5.57 20.78
C ALA A 217 0.96 6.79 20.10
N LEU A 218 1.62 7.38 19.09
CA LEU A 218 1.10 8.47 18.30
C LEU A 218 -0.17 8.09 17.52
N ALA A 219 -0.29 6.85 17.06
CA ALA A 219 -1.48 6.31 16.42
C ALA A 219 -2.65 6.07 17.40
N GLY A 220 -2.41 6.20 18.73
CA GLY A 220 -3.42 6.00 19.76
C GLY A 220 -3.57 4.55 20.24
N TYR A 221 -2.62 3.69 19.89
CA TYR A 221 -2.60 2.32 20.39
C TYR A 221 -1.86 2.25 21.73
N HIS A 222 -2.55 1.78 22.77
CA HIS A 222 -2.00 1.71 24.13
C HIS A 222 -1.09 0.50 24.40
N ALA A 223 -1.04 -0.47 23.49
CA ALA A 223 -0.13 -1.61 23.56
C ALA A 223 0.43 -1.89 22.15
N ALA A 224 1.75 -1.80 21.99
CA ALA A 224 2.40 -2.40 20.84
C ALA A 224 2.26 -3.92 20.96
N PRO A 225 1.92 -4.66 19.88
CA PRO A 225 1.93 -6.12 19.95
C PRO A 225 3.33 -6.58 20.34
N GLU A 226 3.47 -7.16 21.53
CA GLU A 226 4.75 -7.73 21.99
C GLU A 226 5.26 -8.85 21.09
N GLU A 227 4.45 -9.34 20.17
CA GLU A 227 4.73 -10.48 19.29
C GLU A 227 5.25 -10.13 17.89
N ALA A 228 5.30 -8.88 17.50
CA ALA A 228 5.87 -8.51 16.18
C ALA A 228 7.42 -8.57 16.16
N ALA A 229 8.05 -8.68 17.30
CA ALA A 229 9.51 -8.74 17.45
C ALA A 229 10.08 -10.16 17.60
N ALA A 230 9.26 -11.21 17.55
CA ALA A 230 9.67 -12.60 17.81
C ALA A 230 9.01 -13.58 16.83
N ARG A 231 9.12 -13.34 15.53
CA ARG A 231 8.97 -14.41 14.54
C ARG A 231 10.29 -14.61 13.82
N PRO A 232 10.90 -15.79 13.94
CA PRO A 232 12.14 -16.17 13.27
C PRO A 232 11.97 -16.29 11.77
#